data_9aee078f85f655684e16352d54d6ef82
#
_entry.id   9aee078f85f655684e16352d54d6ef82
#
_cell.length_a   1.000
_cell.length_b   1.000
_cell.length_c   1.000
_cell.angle_alpha   90.00
_cell.angle_beta   90.00
_cell.angle_gamma   90.00
#
_symmetry.space_group_name_H-M   'P 1'
#
loop_
_entity.id
_entity.type
_entity.pdbx_description
1 polymer ?
#
loop_
_entity_poly.entity_id
_entity_poly.type
_entity_poly.pdbx_seq_one_letter_code
_entity_poly.pdbx_strand_id
1 'polypeptide(L)'
;MTATLVINNTGPAAPAAATPALQASGLVLRLGGRPVVDQVDLALAAGQWVALVGPNGAGKSSLLSLLAGLRPADAGTVQLAGRPLAAWTSRQRAQRLAWLSQQGEAEGDIAVLDVVRLGRLPHQGLFGAPTPADEAAVQAAMAETECSAFAQRRLSALSGGERQRVLLARALAVGAPVLLLDEPTTHLDAPHQRALVRSLAARARAGAAVAAVLHDLNLALAADRLLVMQHGRLVADGAPADPAVRQRLVQVFDHAFSIESVSPVPISAAGTTAPPRWVAVPAL
;
A
#
# COMPACT_ATOMS: atom_id res chain seq x y z
N MET A 1 -9.35 55.19 37.98
CA MET A 1 -9.34 53.74 38.05
C MET A 1 -9.94 53.24 36.75
N THR A 2 -9.08 52.91 35.79
CA THR A 2 -9.51 52.47 34.45
C THR A 2 -9.26 50.98 34.35
N ALA A 3 -10.34 50.20 34.26
CA ALA A 3 -10.28 48.74 34.14
C ALA A 3 -9.99 48.35 32.70
N THR A 4 -8.86 47.71 32.46
CA THR A 4 -8.48 47.15 31.16
C THR A 4 -9.14 45.79 31.00
N LEU A 5 -10.06 45.67 30.04
CA LEU A 5 -10.72 44.43 29.66
C LEU A 5 -9.77 43.58 28.84
N VAL A 6 -9.27 42.45 29.40
CA VAL A 6 -8.49 41.47 28.66
C VAL A 6 -9.47 40.54 27.93
N ILE A 7 -9.55 40.68 26.59
CA ILE A 7 -10.34 39.80 25.75
C ILE A 7 -9.44 38.58 25.46
N ASN A 8 -9.70 37.42 26.11
CA ASN A 8 -9.13 36.14 25.73
C ASN A 8 -9.75 35.67 24.41
N ASN A 9 -9.00 35.84 23.30
CA ASN A 9 -9.38 35.31 22.00
C ASN A 9 -8.97 33.82 21.92
N THR A 10 -9.83 32.95 22.42
CA THR A 10 -9.73 31.50 22.14
C THR A 10 -10.33 31.25 20.76
N GLY A 11 -9.49 31.37 19.72
CA GLY A 11 -9.81 30.89 18.39
C GLY A 11 -10.16 29.40 18.42
N PRO A 12 -11.00 28.89 17.50
CA PRO A 12 -11.37 27.49 17.47
C PRO A 12 -10.10 26.63 17.34
N ALA A 13 -9.92 25.66 18.24
CA ALA A 13 -8.84 24.69 18.19
C ALA A 13 -8.85 24.01 16.81
N ALA A 14 -7.70 24.01 16.12
CA ALA A 14 -7.55 23.26 14.88
C ALA A 14 -8.02 21.81 15.11
N PRO A 15 -8.76 21.20 14.17
CA PRO A 15 -9.22 19.83 14.34
C PRO A 15 -8.02 18.94 14.64
N ALA A 16 -8.10 18.19 15.72
CA ALA A 16 -7.06 17.25 16.12
C ALA A 16 -6.72 16.36 14.92
N ALA A 17 -5.47 16.37 14.47
CA ALA A 17 -5.04 15.56 13.34
C ALA A 17 -5.40 14.10 13.60
N ALA A 18 -6.18 13.49 12.70
CA ALA A 18 -6.62 12.11 12.86
C ALA A 18 -5.39 11.21 13.02
N THR A 19 -5.43 10.30 14.00
CA THR A 19 -4.34 9.35 14.24
C THR A 19 -4.05 8.55 12.97
N PRO A 20 -2.81 8.53 12.47
CA PRO A 20 -2.46 7.72 11.29
C PRO A 20 -2.78 6.24 11.50
N ALA A 21 -3.21 5.56 10.44
CA ALA A 21 -3.44 4.12 10.47
C ALA A 21 -2.12 3.36 10.73
N LEU A 22 -1.02 3.86 10.14
CA LEU A 22 0.34 3.36 10.36
C LEU A 22 1.31 4.55 10.37
N GLN A 23 2.24 4.58 11.31
CA GLN A 23 3.26 5.62 11.42
C GLN A 23 4.62 5.01 11.68
N ALA A 24 5.64 5.52 11.02
CA ALA A 24 7.05 5.21 11.24
C ALA A 24 7.78 6.47 11.64
N SER A 25 8.73 6.36 12.59
CA SER A 25 9.55 7.47 13.05
C SER A 25 11.01 7.02 13.17
N GLY A 26 11.90 7.69 12.42
CA GLY A 26 13.33 7.50 12.43
C GLY A 26 13.78 6.06 12.10
N LEU A 27 13.09 5.36 11.20
CA LEU A 27 13.38 3.95 10.92
C LEU A 27 14.76 3.78 10.28
N VAL A 28 15.54 2.87 10.86
CA VAL A 28 16.84 2.44 10.33
C VAL A 28 16.88 0.93 10.25
N LEU A 29 17.39 0.43 9.12
CA LEU A 29 17.74 -0.99 8.94
C LEU A 29 19.09 -1.09 8.24
N ARG A 30 19.99 -1.90 8.80
CA ARG A 30 21.30 -2.19 8.22
C ARG A 30 21.38 -3.65 7.80
N LEU A 31 21.89 -3.91 6.62
CA LEU A 31 22.18 -5.26 6.15
C LEU A 31 23.66 -5.32 5.75
N GLY A 32 24.39 -6.24 6.35
CA GLY A 32 25.85 -6.33 6.15
C GLY A 32 26.59 -5.03 6.50
N GLY A 33 26.14 -4.32 7.54
CA GLY A 33 26.71 -3.04 7.98
C GLY A 33 26.28 -1.81 7.15
N ARG A 34 25.63 -1.99 6.02
CA ARG A 34 25.17 -0.89 5.15
C ARG A 34 23.72 -0.51 5.47
N PRO A 35 23.36 0.79 5.57
CA PRO A 35 21.99 1.20 5.73
C PRO A 35 21.21 0.94 4.45
N VAL A 36 20.13 0.13 4.53
CA VAL A 36 19.17 -0.11 3.44
C VAL A 36 17.85 0.63 3.68
N VAL A 37 17.58 1.02 4.92
CA VAL A 37 16.60 2.03 5.33
C VAL A 37 17.32 2.97 6.28
N ASP A 38 17.25 4.26 6.04
CA ASP A 38 18.06 5.26 6.77
C ASP A 38 17.23 6.48 7.14
N GLN A 39 16.91 6.59 8.44
CA GLN A 39 16.16 7.70 9.05
C GLN A 39 14.83 8.00 8.33
N VAL A 40 14.03 6.96 8.11
CA VAL A 40 12.74 7.13 7.41
C VAL A 40 11.63 7.47 8.40
N ASP A 41 10.98 8.60 8.13
CA ASP A 41 9.73 9.04 8.77
C ASP A 41 8.61 8.99 7.74
N LEU A 42 7.48 8.38 8.10
CA LEU A 42 6.27 8.41 7.28
C LEU A 42 5.01 8.14 8.10
N ALA A 43 3.87 8.61 7.61
CA ALA A 43 2.56 8.30 8.16
C ALA A 43 1.62 7.90 7.02
N LEU A 44 0.89 6.79 7.16
CA LEU A 44 -0.17 6.38 6.26
C LEU A 44 -1.51 6.70 6.92
N ALA A 45 -2.29 7.55 6.27
CA ALA A 45 -3.62 7.90 6.73
C ALA A 45 -4.66 6.86 6.28
N ALA A 46 -5.69 6.65 7.09
CA ALA A 46 -6.89 5.94 6.64
C ALA A 46 -7.51 6.66 5.43
N GLY A 47 -8.02 5.91 4.48
CA GLY A 47 -8.60 6.48 3.27
C GLY A 47 -7.60 6.90 2.20
N GLN A 48 -6.31 6.56 2.34
CA GLN A 48 -5.26 6.99 1.42
C GLN A 48 -4.67 5.81 0.63
N TRP A 49 -4.56 5.99 -0.69
CA TRP A 49 -3.82 5.13 -1.60
C TRP A 49 -2.43 5.71 -1.86
N VAL A 50 -1.38 5.02 -1.44
CA VAL A 50 0.02 5.45 -1.51
C VAL A 50 0.82 4.50 -2.41
N ALA A 51 1.55 5.03 -3.36
CA ALA A 51 2.53 4.29 -4.14
C ALA A 51 3.96 4.61 -3.65
N LEU A 52 4.73 3.56 -3.37
CA LEU A 52 6.15 3.64 -3.04
C LEU A 52 6.96 3.27 -4.29
N VAL A 53 7.73 4.22 -4.80
CA VAL A 53 8.52 4.09 -6.02
C VAL A 53 10.00 4.39 -5.77
N GLY A 54 10.87 3.97 -6.68
CA GLY A 54 12.31 4.21 -6.62
C GLY A 54 13.08 3.10 -7.33
N PRO A 55 14.37 3.27 -7.63
CA PRO A 55 15.18 2.28 -8.33
C PRO A 55 15.31 0.97 -7.55
N ASN A 56 15.77 -0.07 -8.24
CA ASN A 56 16.10 -1.34 -7.60
C ASN A 56 17.20 -1.13 -6.54
N GLY A 57 17.07 -1.80 -5.40
CA GLY A 57 17.99 -1.62 -4.29
C GLY A 57 17.76 -0.33 -3.45
N ALA A 58 16.76 0.50 -3.75
CA ALA A 58 16.47 1.70 -2.96
C ALA A 58 16.00 1.42 -1.52
N GLY A 59 15.63 0.17 -1.18
CA GLY A 59 15.20 -0.22 0.16
C GLY A 59 13.68 -0.35 0.33
N LYS A 60 12.89 -0.28 -0.75
CA LYS A 60 11.41 -0.28 -0.73
C LYS A 60 10.80 -1.49 -0.01
N SER A 61 11.16 -2.72 -0.42
CA SER A 61 10.69 -3.97 0.20
C SER A 61 11.15 -4.09 1.66
N SER A 62 12.36 -3.61 1.95
CA SER A 62 12.88 -3.54 3.32
C SER A 62 12.05 -2.59 4.18
N LEU A 63 11.73 -1.40 3.68
CA LEU A 63 10.86 -0.45 4.38
C LEU A 63 9.47 -1.06 4.63
N LEU A 64 8.83 -1.65 3.61
CA LEU A 64 7.54 -2.29 3.79
C LEU A 64 7.60 -3.43 4.83
N SER A 65 8.67 -4.24 4.85
CA SER A 65 8.83 -5.33 5.81
C SER A 65 8.98 -4.83 7.25
N LEU A 66 9.65 -3.67 7.46
CA LEU A 66 9.72 -2.99 8.77
C LEU A 66 8.34 -2.49 9.19
N LEU A 67 7.61 -1.84 8.28
CA LEU A 67 6.25 -1.34 8.52
C LEU A 67 5.27 -2.48 8.88
N ALA A 68 5.43 -3.64 8.25
CA ALA A 68 4.65 -4.84 8.57
C ALA A 68 5.07 -5.51 9.89
N GLY A 69 6.20 -5.11 10.48
CA GLY A 69 6.79 -5.75 11.65
C GLY A 69 7.27 -7.18 11.40
N LEU A 70 7.64 -7.48 10.15
CA LEU A 70 8.24 -8.76 9.75
C LEU A 70 9.74 -8.80 10.02
N ARG A 71 10.36 -7.63 10.15
CA ARG A 71 11.75 -7.45 10.57
C ARG A 71 11.82 -6.45 11.72
N PRO A 72 12.70 -6.65 12.71
CA PRO A 72 13.01 -5.62 13.67
C PRO A 72 13.80 -4.48 12.97
N ALA A 73 13.54 -3.25 13.38
CA ALA A 73 14.37 -2.11 13.01
C ALA A 73 15.60 -2.04 13.92
N ASP A 74 16.74 -1.57 13.39
CA ASP A 74 17.93 -1.28 14.21
C ASP A 74 17.74 -0.02 15.04
N ALA A 75 16.94 0.95 14.54
CA ALA A 75 16.51 2.14 15.27
C ALA A 75 15.16 2.63 14.74
N GLY A 76 14.53 3.51 15.51
CA GLY A 76 13.21 4.05 15.19
C GLY A 76 12.06 3.18 15.69
N THR A 77 10.84 3.60 15.39
CA THR A 77 9.62 2.93 15.87
C THR A 77 8.56 2.89 14.79
N VAL A 78 7.70 1.86 14.84
CA VAL A 78 6.47 1.78 14.04
C VAL A 78 5.28 1.70 14.97
N GLN A 79 4.26 2.50 14.70
CA GLN A 79 2.98 2.50 15.41
C GLN A 79 1.86 2.11 14.43
N LEU A 80 0.98 1.22 14.88
CA LEU A 80 -0.24 0.80 14.19
C LEU A 80 -1.44 1.33 15.00
N ALA A 81 -2.28 2.16 14.39
CA ALA A 81 -3.40 2.82 15.07
C ALA A 81 -2.99 3.51 16.38
N GLY A 82 -1.90 4.28 16.35
CA GLY A 82 -1.37 5.04 17.48
C GLY A 82 -0.69 4.22 18.58
N ARG A 83 -0.54 2.89 18.41
CA ARG A 83 0.14 2.02 19.39
C ARG A 83 1.38 1.39 18.77
N PRO A 84 2.51 1.27 19.51
CA PRO A 84 3.70 0.58 19.04
C PRO A 84 3.38 -0.84 18.54
N LEU A 85 4.01 -1.28 17.43
CA LEU A 85 3.80 -2.64 16.89
C LEU A 85 4.06 -3.73 17.93
N ALA A 86 5.03 -3.54 18.82
CA ALA A 86 5.35 -4.49 19.89
C ALA A 86 4.24 -4.62 20.94
N ALA A 87 3.31 -3.65 21.02
CA ALA A 87 2.16 -3.71 21.93
C ALA A 87 0.99 -4.54 21.39
N TRP A 88 1.08 -5.03 20.15
CA TRP A 88 0.08 -5.88 19.52
C TRP A 88 0.54 -7.34 19.54
N THR A 89 -0.34 -8.26 19.91
CA THR A 89 -0.07 -9.68 19.65
C THR A 89 0.02 -9.94 18.15
N SER A 90 0.72 -11.01 17.73
CA SER A 90 0.83 -11.37 16.31
C SER A 90 -0.56 -11.51 15.64
N ARG A 91 -1.52 -12.10 16.35
CA ARG A 91 -2.90 -12.25 15.87
C ARG A 91 -3.61 -10.91 15.70
N GLN A 92 -3.55 -10.05 16.70
CA GLN A 92 -4.16 -8.71 16.63
C GLN A 92 -3.57 -7.86 15.51
N ARG A 93 -2.24 -7.94 15.32
CA ARG A 93 -1.54 -7.27 14.23
C ARG A 93 -2.00 -7.80 12.87
N ALA A 94 -2.06 -9.13 12.70
CA ALA A 94 -2.49 -9.77 11.46
C ALA A 94 -3.96 -9.50 11.10
N GLN A 95 -4.82 -9.16 12.07
CA GLN A 95 -6.19 -8.69 11.81
C GLN A 95 -6.25 -7.24 11.31
N ARG A 96 -5.23 -6.43 11.59
CA ARG A 96 -5.19 -5.00 11.30
C ARG A 96 -4.28 -4.61 10.15
N LEU A 97 -3.36 -5.50 9.77
CA LEU A 97 -2.38 -5.27 8.72
C LEU A 97 -2.27 -6.51 7.85
N ALA A 98 -2.67 -6.37 6.59
CA ALA A 98 -2.46 -7.39 5.56
C ALA A 98 -1.16 -7.11 4.80
N TRP A 99 -0.46 -8.18 4.49
CA TRP A 99 0.82 -8.16 3.81
C TRP A 99 0.80 -9.05 2.57
N LEU A 100 1.30 -8.50 1.45
CA LEU A 100 1.67 -9.26 0.26
C LEU A 100 3.17 -9.10 0.02
N SER A 101 3.94 -10.19 0.04
CA SER A 101 5.37 -10.19 -0.28
C SER A 101 5.61 -10.28 -1.78
N GLN A 102 6.74 -9.74 -2.24
CA GLN A 102 7.20 -9.85 -3.63
C GLN A 102 7.36 -11.30 -4.07
N GLN A 103 7.93 -12.15 -3.22
CA GLN A 103 8.04 -13.60 -3.45
C GLN A 103 6.98 -14.30 -2.61
N GLY A 104 5.92 -14.73 -3.26
CA GLY A 104 4.93 -15.58 -2.62
C GLY A 104 5.49 -16.99 -2.45
N GLU A 105 6.00 -17.30 -1.26
CA GLU A 105 6.45 -18.64 -0.87
C GLU A 105 5.27 -19.63 -0.68
N ALA A 106 4.22 -19.51 -1.43
CA ALA A 106 3.20 -20.52 -1.45
C ALA A 106 3.65 -21.63 -2.42
N GLU A 107 4.61 -22.43 -1.99
CA GLU A 107 4.95 -23.71 -2.61
C GLU A 107 4.08 -24.79 -1.97
N GLY A 108 3.42 -25.58 -2.77
CA GLY A 108 2.65 -26.69 -2.25
C GLY A 108 1.51 -27.15 -3.15
N ASP A 109 1.09 -28.36 -2.92
CA ASP A 109 -0.03 -29.01 -3.57
C ASP A 109 -1.36 -28.65 -2.86
N ILE A 110 -1.58 -27.34 -2.61
CA ILE A 110 -2.72 -26.80 -1.89
C ILE A 110 -3.73 -26.23 -2.90
N ALA A 111 -5.01 -26.44 -2.66
CA ALA A 111 -6.06 -25.86 -3.50
C ALA A 111 -6.11 -24.33 -3.34
N VAL A 112 -6.39 -23.62 -4.42
CA VAL A 112 -6.48 -22.15 -4.45
C VAL A 112 -7.44 -21.63 -3.38
N LEU A 113 -8.61 -22.23 -3.24
CA LEU A 113 -9.59 -21.84 -2.22
C LEU A 113 -9.00 -21.91 -0.80
N ASP A 114 -8.23 -22.95 -0.51
CA ASP A 114 -7.63 -23.11 0.82
C ASP A 114 -6.50 -22.10 1.04
N VAL A 115 -5.73 -21.75 0.00
CA VAL A 115 -4.75 -20.67 0.07
C VAL A 115 -5.41 -19.33 0.44
N VAL A 116 -6.55 -19.00 -0.19
CA VAL A 116 -7.26 -17.75 0.12
C VAL A 116 -7.86 -17.78 1.52
N ARG A 117 -8.37 -18.94 1.97
CA ARG A 117 -8.87 -19.16 3.34
C ARG A 117 -7.81 -18.90 4.41
N LEU A 118 -6.51 -19.12 4.12
CA LEU A 118 -5.42 -18.75 5.05
C LEU A 118 -5.46 -17.28 5.44
N GLY A 119 -5.99 -16.38 4.59
CA GLY A 119 -6.22 -14.99 4.92
C GLY A 119 -7.18 -14.77 6.10
N ARG A 120 -8.02 -15.78 6.43
CA ARG A 120 -8.97 -15.68 7.54
C ARG A 120 -8.44 -16.25 8.87
N LEU A 121 -7.28 -16.92 8.88
CA LEU A 121 -6.68 -17.46 10.09
C LEU A 121 -6.55 -16.47 11.25
N PRO A 122 -6.19 -15.18 11.02
CA PRO A 122 -6.14 -14.21 12.11
C PRO A 122 -7.49 -14.02 12.83
N HIS A 123 -8.61 -14.23 12.15
CA HIS A 123 -9.96 -14.09 12.71
C HIS A 123 -10.42 -15.37 13.39
N GLN A 124 -10.22 -16.53 12.76
CA GLN A 124 -10.66 -17.84 13.26
C GLN A 124 -9.75 -18.37 14.38
N GLY A 125 -8.43 -18.13 14.30
CA GLY A 125 -7.42 -18.83 15.09
C GLY A 125 -7.14 -20.24 14.51
N LEU A 126 -6.18 -20.92 15.11
CA LEU A 126 -5.66 -22.21 14.59
C LEU A 126 -6.69 -23.37 14.65
N PHE A 127 -7.65 -23.30 15.57
CA PHE A 127 -8.63 -24.37 15.82
C PHE A 127 -10.09 -23.94 15.62
N GLY A 128 -10.29 -22.71 15.13
CA GLY A 128 -11.63 -22.18 14.88
C GLY A 128 -12.20 -22.69 13.56
N ALA A 129 -13.47 -23.06 13.55
CA ALA A 129 -14.17 -23.36 12.31
C ALA A 129 -14.45 -22.05 11.53
N PRO A 130 -14.40 -22.09 10.18
CA PRO A 130 -14.80 -20.97 9.35
C PRO A 130 -16.24 -20.55 9.62
N THR A 131 -16.48 -19.26 9.76
CA THR A 131 -17.82 -18.69 9.87
C THR A 131 -18.39 -18.34 8.47
N PRO A 132 -19.70 -18.18 8.32
CA PRO A 132 -20.28 -17.67 7.07
C PRO A 132 -19.68 -16.33 6.62
N ALA A 133 -19.31 -15.46 7.57
CA ALA A 133 -18.64 -14.18 7.26
C ALA A 133 -17.21 -14.39 6.72
N ASP A 134 -16.49 -15.42 7.20
CA ASP A 134 -15.18 -15.76 6.67
C ASP A 134 -15.28 -16.26 5.22
N GLU A 135 -16.22 -17.16 4.95
CA GLU A 135 -16.45 -17.66 3.58
C GLU A 135 -16.89 -16.53 2.64
N ALA A 136 -17.75 -15.63 3.09
CA ALA A 136 -18.14 -14.45 2.30
C ALA A 136 -16.94 -13.56 1.98
N ALA A 137 -16.04 -13.31 2.94
CA ALA A 137 -14.82 -12.53 2.72
C ALA A 137 -13.86 -13.22 1.73
N VAL A 138 -13.74 -14.54 1.78
CA VAL A 138 -12.96 -15.34 0.83
C VAL A 138 -13.53 -15.22 -0.57
N GLN A 139 -14.85 -15.43 -0.75
CA GLN A 139 -15.50 -15.35 -2.05
C GLN A 139 -15.40 -13.94 -2.64
N ALA A 140 -15.61 -12.89 -1.82
CA ALA A 140 -15.45 -11.51 -2.26
C ALA A 140 -14.04 -11.21 -2.75
N ALA A 141 -13.00 -11.64 -2.01
CA ALA A 141 -11.61 -11.45 -2.38
C ALA A 141 -11.25 -12.21 -3.67
N MET A 142 -11.75 -13.43 -3.84
CA MET A 142 -11.55 -14.23 -5.06
C MET A 142 -12.23 -13.60 -6.28
N ALA A 143 -13.43 -13.07 -6.11
CA ALA A 143 -14.15 -12.36 -7.18
C ALA A 143 -13.42 -11.07 -7.58
N GLU A 144 -12.96 -10.28 -6.61
CA GLU A 144 -12.24 -9.02 -6.81
C GLU A 144 -10.93 -9.21 -7.57
N THR A 145 -10.26 -10.34 -7.36
CA THR A 145 -8.98 -10.68 -8.03
C THR A 145 -9.16 -11.61 -9.24
N GLU A 146 -10.40 -11.89 -9.62
CA GLU A 146 -10.73 -12.73 -10.76
C GLU A 146 -10.11 -14.14 -10.71
N CYS A 147 -10.00 -14.72 -9.51
CA CYS A 147 -9.42 -16.07 -9.31
C CYS A 147 -10.46 -17.15 -8.95
N SER A 148 -11.75 -16.81 -8.91
CA SER A 148 -12.83 -17.76 -8.55
C SER A 148 -12.87 -18.99 -9.41
N ALA A 149 -12.58 -18.87 -10.72
CA ALA A 149 -12.53 -19.98 -11.66
C ALA A 149 -11.43 -21.02 -11.32
N PHE A 150 -10.46 -20.63 -10.51
CA PHE A 150 -9.31 -21.48 -10.13
C PHE A 150 -9.50 -22.16 -8.78
N ALA A 151 -10.62 -21.97 -8.08
CA ALA A 151 -10.85 -22.36 -6.70
C ALA A 151 -10.41 -23.80 -6.37
N GLN A 152 -10.68 -24.74 -7.27
CA GLN A 152 -10.38 -26.18 -7.11
C GLN A 152 -9.02 -26.58 -7.72
N ARG A 153 -8.32 -25.68 -8.41
CA ARG A 153 -7.00 -25.99 -8.98
C ARG A 153 -5.93 -25.94 -7.89
N ARG A 154 -4.85 -26.70 -8.10
CA ARG A 154 -3.66 -26.62 -7.25
C ARG A 154 -2.87 -25.36 -7.55
N LEU A 155 -2.31 -24.74 -6.52
CA LEU A 155 -1.51 -23.53 -6.68
C LEU A 155 -0.29 -23.77 -7.59
N SER A 156 0.29 -24.98 -7.54
CA SER A 156 1.41 -25.41 -8.38
C SER A 156 1.07 -25.48 -9.88
N ALA A 157 -0.22 -25.64 -10.22
CA ALA A 157 -0.72 -25.74 -11.59
C ALA A 157 -1.09 -24.38 -12.21
N LEU A 158 -0.84 -23.27 -11.51
CA LEU A 158 -1.16 -21.92 -11.98
C LEU A 158 0.02 -21.25 -12.68
N SER A 159 -0.27 -20.43 -13.68
CA SER A 159 0.69 -19.47 -14.22
C SER A 159 1.11 -18.44 -13.19
N GLY A 160 2.20 -17.72 -13.41
CA GLY A 160 2.67 -16.65 -12.50
C GLY A 160 1.61 -15.60 -12.22
N GLY A 161 0.90 -15.13 -13.25
CA GLY A 161 -0.18 -14.14 -13.09
C GLY A 161 -1.42 -14.68 -12.37
N GLU A 162 -1.83 -15.93 -12.64
CA GLU A 162 -2.90 -16.59 -11.89
C GLU A 162 -2.53 -16.75 -10.41
N ARG A 163 -1.29 -17.19 -10.13
CA ARG A 163 -0.76 -17.32 -8.77
C ARG A 163 -0.75 -15.96 -8.05
N GLN A 164 -0.31 -14.90 -8.71
CA GLN A 164 -0.28 -13.55 -8.14
C GLN A 164 -1.67 -13.09 -7.73
N ARG A 165 -2.70 -13.34 -8.55
CA ARG A 165 -4.10 -13.02 -8.22
C ARG A 165 -4.59 -13.79 -7.01
N VAL A 166 -4.21 -15.05 -6.84
CA VAL A 166 -4.55 -15.87 -5.67
C VAL A 166 -3.87 -15.34 -4.39
N LEU A 167 -2.58 -14.99 -4.45
CA LEU A 167 -1.85 -14.44 -3.31
C LEU A 167 -2.42 -13.08 -2.89
N LEU A 168 -2.81 -12.27 -3.87
CA LEU A 168 -3.52 -11.02 -3.63
C LEU A 168 -4.88 -11.27 -2.98
N ALA A 169 -5.68 -12.24 -3.48
CA ALA A 169 -6.94 -12.63 -2.86
C ALA A 169 -6.76 -13.02 -1.40
N ARG A 170 -5.72 -13.80 -1.08
CA ARG A 170 -5.38 -14.16 0.30
C ARG A 170 -5.13 -12.91 1.17
N ALA A 171 -4.36 -11.94 0.68
CA ALA A 171 -4.08 -10.70 1.41
C ALA A 171 -5.36 -9.87 1.60
N LEU A 172 -6.20 -9.77 0.58
CA LEU A 172 -7.46 -9.01 0.63
C LEU A 172 -8.53 -9.68 1.50
N ALA A 173 -8.54 -11.02 1.56
CA ALA A 173 -9.46 -11.79 2.40
C ALA A 173 -9.27 -11.52 3.90
N VAL A 174 -8.11 -11.02 4.33
CA VAL A 174 -7.90 -10.58 5.72
C VAL A 174 -8.92 -9.51 6.12
N GLY A 175 -9.27 -8.59 5.21
CA GLY A 175 -10.15 -7.47 5.52
C GLY A 175 -9.51 -6.45 6.46
N ALA A 176 -8.19 -6.33 6.44
CA ALA A 176 -7.44 -5.44 7.32
C ALA A 176 -7.60 -3.95 6.92
N PRO A 177 -7.64 -3.03 7.91
CA PRO A 177 -7.66 -1.59 7.64
C PRO A 177 -6.34 -1.03 7.07
N VAL A 178 -5.23 -1.77 7.15
CA VAL A 178 -3.95 -1.42 6.53
C VAL A 178 -3.53 -2.51 5.57
N LEU A 179 -3.22 -2.15 4.33
CA LEU A 179 -2.70 -3.05 3.30
C LEU A 179 -1.30 -2.58 2.88
N LEU A 180 -0.31 -3.45 3.04
CA LEU A 180 1.05 -3.26 2.56
C LEU A 180 1.35 -4.31 1.49
N LEU A 181 1.61 -3.86 0.26
CA LEU A 181 1.72 -4.73 -0.90
C LEU A 181 3.07 -4.51 -1.59
N ASP A 182 3.90 -5.54 -1.63
CA ASP A 182 5.20 -5.47 -2.29
C ASP A 182 5.08 -6.03 -3.72
N GLU A 183 5.18 -5.16 -4.71
CA GLU A 183 5.07 -5.43 -6.14
C GLU A 183 3.81 -6.24 -6.54
N PRO A 184 2.60 -5.81 -6.15
CA PRO A 184 1.38 -6.59 -6.40
C PRO A 184 1.02 -6.74 -7.87
N THR A 185 1.61 -5.94 -8.77
CA THR A 185 1.34 -5.94 -10.21
C THR A 185 2.27 -6.86 -11.01
N THR A 186 3.29 -7.46 -10.38
CA THR A 186 4.25 -8.35 -11.03
C THR A 186 3.54 -9.59 -11.61
N HIS A 187 3.94 -9.99 -12.82
CA HIS A 187 3.35 -11.09 -13.60
C HIS A 187 1.90 -10.87 -14.09
N LEU A 188 1.29 -9.72 -13.81
CA LEU A 188 -0.04 -9.37 -14.33
C LEU A 188 0.10 -8.66 -15.68
N ASP A 189 -0.82 -8.94 -16.58
CA ASP A 189 -0.97 -8.17 -17.81
C ASP A 189 -1.64 -6.79 -17.55
N ALA A 190 -1.58 -5.90 -18.53
CA ALA A 190 -2.05 -4.53 -18.37
C ALA A 190 -3.54 -4.38 -17.98
N PRO A 191 -4.50 -5.21 -18.45
CA PRO A 191 -5.87 -5.19 -17.95
C PRO A 191 -5.97 -5.51 -16.46
N HIS A 192 -5.33 -6.59 -15.99
CA HIS A 192 -5.34 -7.01 -14.59
C HIS A 192 -4.60 -6.03 -13.68
N GLN A 193 -3.46 -5.46 -14.12
CA GLN A 193 -2.77 -4.40 -13.38
C GLN A 193 -3.67 -3.19 -13.12
N ARG A 194 -4.40 -2.73 -14.15
CA ARG A 194 -5.34 -1.61 -14.01
C ARG A 194 -6.55 -1.95 -13.13
N ALA A 195 -7.06 -3.18 -13.24
CA ALA A 195 -8.14 -3.65 -12.38
C ALA A 195 -7.71 -3.64 -10.90
N LEU A 196 -6.50 -4.14 -10.63
CA LEU A 196 -5.91 -4.13 -9.29
C LEU A 196 -5.77 -2.71 -8.74
N VAL A 197 -5.16 -1.78 -9.47
CA VAL A 197 -4.99 -0.39 -8.99
C VAL A 197 -6.35 0.26 -8.70
N ARG A 198 -7.36 0.02 -9.53
CA ARG A 198 -8.73 0.49 -9.27
C ARG A 198 -9.33 -0.10 -7.99
N SER A 199 -9.12 -1.40 -7.76
CA SER A 199 -9.55 -2.08 -6.55
C SER A 199 -8.87 -1.49 -5.31
N LEU A 200 -7.55 -1.30 -5.32
CA LEU A 200 -6.79 -0.70 -4.22
C LEU A 200 -7.26 0.74 -3.92
N ALA A 201 -7.48 1.56 -4.95
CA ALA A 201 -8.04 2.89 -4.80
C ALA A 201 -9.48 2.88 -4.25
N ALA A 202 -10.31 1.90 -4.63
CA ALA A 202 -11.65 1.73 -4.07
C ALA A 202 -11.61 1.36 -2.58
N ARG A 203 -10.70 0.46 -2.19
CA ARG A 203 -10.49 0.11 -0.77
C ARG A 203 -9.99 1.29 0.05
N ALA A 204 -9.11 2.10 -0.50
CA ALA A 204 -8.69 3.33 0.16
C ALA A 204 -9.89 4.27 0.37
N ARG A 205 -10.68 4.54 -0.67
CA ARG A 205 -11.90 5.36 -0.54
C ARG A 205 -12.92 4.78 0.46
N ALA A 206 -12.91 3.47 0.67
CA ALA A 206 -13.72 2.80 1.70
C ALA A 206 -13.10 2.91 3.11
N GLY A 207 -11.96 3.61 3.28
CA GLY A 207 -11.36 3.90 4.57
C GLY A 207 -10.08 3.11 4.90
N ALA A 208 -9.62 2.21 4.03
CA ALA A 208 -8.35 1.52 4.26
C ALA A 208 -7.15 2.44 4.00
N ALA A 209 -6.05 2.22 4.72
CA ALA A 209 -4.75 2.77 4.37
C ALA A 209 -4.03 1.74 3.47
N VAL A 210 -3.74 2.13 2.24
CA VAL A 210 -3.12 1.23 1.26
C VAL A 210 -1.77 1.77 0.84
N ALA A 211 -0.71 0.97 0.97
CA ALA A 211 0.61 1.29 0.42
C ALA A 211 1.12 0.13 -0.44
N ALA A 212 1.55 0.42 -1.66
CA ALA A 212 2.12 -0.59 -2.54
C ALA A 212 3.41 -0.11 -3.20
N VAL A 213 4.39 -0.99 -3.29
CA VAL A 213 5.56 -0.82 -4.16
C VAL A 213 5.13 -1.07 -5.59
N LEU A 214 5.39 -0.12 -6.46
CA LEU A 214 5.11 -0.23 -7.89
C LEU A 214 6.36 0.08 -8.72
N HIS A 215 6.56 -0.70 -9.79
CA HIS A 215 7.60 -0.44 -10.79
C HIS A 215 7.06 0.36 -11.99
N ASP A 216 5.80 0.14 -12.35
CA ASP A 216 5.15 0.92 -13.40
C ASP A 216 4.77 2.30 -12.85
N LEU A 217 5.48 3.32 -13.35
CA LEU A 217 5.29 4.70 -12.93
C LEU A 217 3.92 5.25 -13.33
N ASN A 218 3.32 4.79 -14.43
CA ASN A 218 2.01 5.23 -14.86
C ASN A 218 0.91 4.72 -13.89
N LEU A 219 1.09 3.52 -13.36
CA LEU A 219 0.23 3.00 -12.30
C LEU A 219 0.45 3.74 -10.97
N ALA A 220 1.72 4.06 -10.65
CA ALA A 220 2.07 4.79 -9.43
C ALA A 220 1.52 6.23 -9.44
N LEU A 221 1.57 6.91 -10.60
CA LEU A 221 1.04 8.26 -10.78
C LEU A 221 -0.50 8.34 -10.62
N ALA A 222 -1.19 7.20 -10.59
CA ALA A 222 -2.63 7.13 -10.27
C ALA A 222 -2.93 7.08 -8.77
N ALA A 223 -1.91 7.05 -7.89
CA ALA A 223 -2.08 7.08 -6.45
C ALA A 223 -2.44 8.49 -5.93
N ASP A 224 -3.01 8.55 -4.72
CA ASP A 224 -3.28 9.83 -4.05
C ASP A 224 -1.97 10.49 -3.59
N ARG A 225 -0.95 9.67 -3.29
CA ARG A 225 0.35 10.11 -2.77
C ARG A 225 1.47 9.21 -3.26
N LEU A 226 2.59 9.82 -3.61
CA LEU A 226 3.83 9.16 -3.97
C LEU A 226 4.86 9.29 -2.84
N LEU A 227 5.48 8.18 -2.48
CA LEU A 227 6.71 8.13 -1.70
C LEU A 227 7.83 7.73 -2.65
N VAL A 228 8.80 8.61 -2.84
CA VAL A 228 9.97 8.33 -3.70
C VAL A 228 11.15 7.97 -2.82
N MET A 229 11.70 6.78 -3.02
CA MET A 229 12.80 6.25 -2.22
C MET A 229 14.08 6.13 -3.03
N GLN A 230 15.21 6.59 -2.48
CA GLN A 230 16.54 6.47 -3.06
C GLN A 230 17.56 6.26 -1.95
N HIS A 231 18.48 5.30 -2.12
CA HIS A 231 19.56 5.00 -1.19
C HIS A 231 19.10 4.86 0.28
N GLY A 232 18.00 4.18 0.51
CA GLY A 232 17.45 3.93 1.85
C GLY A 232 16.63 5.08 2.44
N ARG A 233 16.50 6.22 1.77
CA ARG A 233 15.82 7.42 2.27
C ARG A 233 14.59 7.77 1.44
N LEU A 234 13.59 8.36 2.08
CA LEU A 234 12.53 9.05 1.35
C LEU A 234 13.06 10.40 0.88
N VAL A 235 13.06 10.60 -0.43
CA VAL A 235 13.57 11.82 -1.08
C VAL A 235 12.47 12.71 -1.64
N ALA A 236 11.25 12.19 -1.76
CA ALA A 236 10.03 12.96 -1.98
C ALA A 236 8.83 12.25 -1.37
N ASP A 237 7.84 13.04 -0.97
CA ASP A 237 6.61 12.62 -0.33
C ASP A 237 5.51 13.65 -0.63
N GLY A 238 4.51 13.28 -1.41
CA GLY A 238 3.43 14.19 -1.77
C GLY A 238 2.55 13.69 -2.91
N ALA A 239 1.61 14.52 -3.32
CA ALA A 239 0.69 14.18 -4.41
C ALA A 239 1.42 14.12 -5.77
N PRO A 240 1.00 13.27 -6.72
CA PRO A 240 1.52 13.25 -8.09
C PRO A 240 1.35 14.60 -8.81
N ALA A 241 0.38 15.41 -8.39
CA ALA A 241 0.15 16.76 -8.93
C ALA A 241 1.20 17.77 -8.47
N ASP A 242 1.99 17.50 -7.42
CA ASP A 242 3.04 18.39 -6.94
C ASP A 242 4.24 18.37 -7.92
N PRO A 243 4.63 19.55 -8.50
CA PRO A 243 5.77 19.63 -9.39
C PRO A 243 7.08 19.18 -8.75
N ALA A 244 7.29 19.44 -7.45
CA ALA A 244 8.52 19.07 -6.75
C ALA A 244 8.64 17.55 -6.64
N VAL A 245 7.53 16.84 -6.37
CA VAL A 245 7.49 15.37 -6.32
C VAL A 245 7.82 14.79 -7.70
N ARG A 246 7.21 15.31 -8.77
CA ARG A 246 7.49 14.86 -10.14
C ARG A 246 8.94 15.12 -10.56
N GLN A 247 9.46 16.31 -10.29
CA GLN A 247 10.85 16.64 -10.58
C GLN A 247 11.81 15.70 -9.86
N ARG A 248 11.54 15.43 -8.58
CA ARG A 248 12.37 14.50 -7.79
C ARG A 248 12.27 13.07 -8.31
N LEU A 249 11.07 12.63 -8.70
CA LEU A 249 10.87 11.32 -9.32
C LEU A 249 11.70 11.16 -10.61
N VAL A 250 11.67 12.14 -11.50
CA VAL A 250 12.49 12.14 -12.74
C VAL A 250 13.99 12.11 -12.42
N GLN A 251 14.45 12.89 -11.46
CA GLN A 251 15.87 12.91 -11.05
C GLN A 251 16.34 11.55 -10.50
N VAL A 252 15.52 10.88 -9.69
CA VAL A 252 15.85 9.59 -9.07
C VAL A 252 16.04 8.48 -10.11
N PHE A 253 15.43 8.63 -11.29
CA PHE A 253 15.58 7.71 -12.42
C PHE A 253 16.49 8.28 -13.54
N ASP A 254 17.43 9.17 -13.18
CA ASP A 254 18.45 9.72 -14.09
C ASP A 254 17.87 10.33 -15.37
N HIS A 255 16.72 10.95 -15.27
CA HIS A 255 16.00 11.57 -16.39
C HIS A 255 15.62 10.60 -17.53
N ALA A 256 15.46 9.31 -17.22
CA ALA A 256 15.08 8.30 -18.21
C ALA A 256 13.67 8.50 -18.80
N PHE A 257 12.88 9.40 -18.24
CA PHE A 257 11.54 9.75 -18.69
C PHE A 257 11.20 11.20 -18.31
N SER A 258 10.19 11.77 -18.98
CA SER A 258 9.49 13.00 -18.55
C SER A 258 8.12 12.66 -17.95
N ILE A 259 7.54 13.58 -17.19
CA ILE A 259 6.16 13.44 -16.69
C ILE A 259 5.32 14.54 -17.31
N GLU A 260 4.32 14.13 -18.08
CA GLU A 260 3.44 15.02 -18.82
C GLU A 260 2.01 14.96 -18.27
N SER A 261 1.28 16.07 -18.41
CA SER A 261 -0.14 16.11 -18.10
C SER A 261 -0.95 15.73 -19.34
N VAL A 262 -1.82 14.74 -19.19
CA VAL A 262 -2.78 14.35 -20.22
C VAL A 262 -4.17 14.76 -19.75
N SER A 263 -4.79 15.70 -20.47
CA SER A 263 -6.19 16.05 -20.24
C SER A 263 -7.09 14.89 -20.71
N PRO A 264 -8.02 14.41 -19.88
CA PRO A 264 -8.99 13.41 -20.34
C PRO A 264 -9.83 14.00 -21.47
N VAL A 265 -9.96 13.26 -22.57
CA VAL A 265 -10.91 13.61 -23.64
C VAL A 265 -12.32 13.60 -23.04
N PRO A 266 -13.10 14.67 -23.19
CA PRO A 266 -14.47 14.70 -22.67
C PRO A 266 -15.30 13.61 -23.33
N ILE A 267 -15.72 12.60 -22.56
CA ILE A 267 -16.57 11.50 -23.03
C ILE A 267 -18.07 11.84 -22.87
N SER A 268 -18.39 12.98 -22.24
CA SER A 268 -19.77 13.37 -21.93
C SER A 268 -20.02 14.85 -22.19
N ALA A 269 -21.20 15.15 -22.75
CA ALA A 269 -21.72 16.50 -22.99
C ALA A 269 -22.02 17.30 -21.70
N ALA A 270 -21.75 16.76 -20.52
CA ALA A 270 -22.09 17.37 -19.22
C ALA A 270 -20.89 18.13 -18.56
N GLY A 271 -19.98 18.70 -19.33
CA GLY A 271 -19.09 19.78 -18.88
C GLY A 271 -18.17 19.57 -17.65
N THR A 272 -18.15 18.39 -17.04
CA THR A 272 -17.29 18.12 -15.89
C THR A 272 -15.93 17.63 -16.38
N THR A 273 -14.95 18.50 -16.40
CA THR A 273 -13.55 18.16 -16.70
C THR A 273 -12.96 17.36 -15.52
N ALA A 274 -12.69 16.07 -15.77
CA ALA A 274 -11.90 15.29 -14.80
C ALA A 274 -10.50 15.94 -14.63
N PRO A 275 -9.86 15.84 -13.45
CA PRO A 275 -8.54 16.38 -13.23
C PRO A 275 -7.52 15.79 -14.21
N PRO A 276 -6.48 16.53 -14.59
CA PRO A 276 -5.44 16.06 -15.48
C PRO A 276 -4.79 14.79 -14.90
N ARG A 277 -4.49 13.84 -15.77
CA ARG A 277 -3.71 12.65 -15.42
C ARG A 277 -2.25 12.89 -15.76
N TRP A 278 -1.37 12.40 -14.90
CA TRP A 278 0.07 12.45 -15.11
C TRP A 278 0.55 11.14 -15.71
N VAL A 279 1.41 11.22 -16.71
CA VAL A 279 1.92 10.06 -17.46
C VAL A 279 3.44 10.20 -17.58
N ALA A 280 4.15 9.11 -17.28
CA ALA A 280 5.57 9.01 -17.53
C ALA A 280 5.80 8.63 -19.00
N VAL A 281 6.55 9.45 -19.72
CA VAL A 281 6.89 9.28 -21.13
C VAL A 281 8.39 9.02 -21.22
N PRO A 282 8.86 7.89 -21.81
CA PRO A 282 10.29 7.60 -21.95
C PRO A 282 11.01 8.74 -22.66
N ALA A 283 12.20 9.13 -22.17
CA ALA A 283 13.12 9.98 -22.89
C ALA A 283 13.80 9.13 -24.00
N LEU A 284 13.66 9.52 -25.26
CA LEU A 284 14.28 8.88 -26.44
C LEU A 284 15.63 9.51 -26.73
#